data_ebc0db52c4b6afae0307c92a9525296a
#
_entry.id   ebc0db52c4b6afae0307c92a9525296a
#
_cell.length_a   1.000
_cell.length_b   1.000
_cell.length_c   1.000
_cell.angle_alpha   90.00
_cell.angle_beta   90.00
_cell.angle_gamma   90.00
#
_symmetry.space_group_name_H-M   'P 1'
#
loop_
_entity.id
_entity.type
_entity.pdbx_description
1 polymer ?
#
loop_
_entity_poly.entity_id
_entity_poly.type
_entity_poly.pdbx_seq_one_letter_code
_entity_poly.pdbx_strand_id
1 'polypeptide(L)'
;MINAPIAKALLEHDPKLIPVILGCLNHFEIAIDNKQIAPQRMTTPPTARQFKTLAAAYSYLRNFLNYRGDVHIRLVDEPPTGTGETL
;
A
#
# COMPACT_ATOMS: atom_id res chain seq x y z
N MET A 1 -2.78 -10.88 -3.86
CA MET A 1 -2.88 -9.45 -4.25
C MET A 1 -4.23 -9.21 -4.92
N ILE A 2 -4.70 -8.00 -4.83
CA ILE A 2 -5.97 -7.60 -5.44
C ILE A 2 -5.73 -6.53 -6.49
N ASN A 3 -6.58 -6.48 -7.50
CA ASN A 3 -6.45 -5.44 -8.51
C ASN A 3 -7.16 -4.15 -8.08
N ALA A 4 -6.95 -3.08 -8.82
CA ALA A 4 -7.49 -1.78 -8.46
C ALA A 4 -9.02 -1.75 -8.35
N PRO A 5 -9.78 -2.34 -9.29
CA PRO A 5 -11.24 -2.36 -9.15
C PRO A 5 -11.72 -3.06 -7.89
N ILE A 6 -11.07 -4.16 -7.50
CA ILE A 6 -11.42 -4.87 -6.28
C ILE A 6 -11.07 -4.02 -5.06
N ALA A 7 -9.89 -3.38 -5.08
CA ALA A 7 -9.48 -2.51 -3.99
C ALA A 7 -10.48 -1.37 -3.80
N LYS A 8 -10.90 -0.75 -4.89
CA LYS A 8 -11.86 0.33 -4.83
C LYS A 8 -13.20 -0.15 -4.26
N ALA A 9 -13.66 -1.32 -4.71
CA ALA A 9 -14.91 -1.88 -4.23
C ALA A 9 -14.86 -2.17 -2.72
N LEU A 10 -13.75 -2.71 -2.25
CA LEU A 10 -13.59 -2.98 -0.83
C LEU A 10 -13.70 -1.71 0.00
N LEU A 11 -13.03 -0.66 -0.44
CA LEU A 11 -13.08 0.62 0.28
C LEU A 11 -14.46 1.26 0.25
N GLU A 12 -15.20 1.07 -0.82
CA GLU A 12 -16.55 1.62 -0.93
C GLU A 12 -17.56 0.84 -0.12
N HIS A 13 -17.38 -0.48 -0.02
CA HIS A 13 -18.35 -1.33 0.67
C HIS A 13 -18.13 -1.42 2.16
N ASP A 14 -16.91 -1.19 2.62
CA ASP A 14 -16.61 -1.31 4.05
C ASP A 14 -15.99 -0.01 4.56
N PRO A 15 -16.79 0.89 5.11
CA PRO A 15 -16.25 2.17 5.60
C PRO A 15 -15.32 2.02 6.80
N LYS A 16 -15.22 0.85 7.39
CA LYS A 16 -14.29 0.62 8.49
C LYS A 16 -12.91 0.24 8.02
N LEU A 17 -12.76 -0.11 6.74
CA LEU A 17 -11.44 -0.45 6.22
C LEU A 17 -10.62 0.81 6.06
N ILE A 18 -9.40 0.77 6.58
CA ILE A 18 -8.46 1.87 6.44
C ILE A 18 -7.28 1.34 5.64
N PRO A 19 -7.02 1.90 4.46
CA PRO A 19 -5.86 1.46 3.68
C PRO A 19 -4.57 1.83 4.39
N VAL A 20 -3.57 1.00 4.20
CA VAL A 20 -2.27 1.17 4.83
C VAL A 20 -1.23 1.39 3.75
N ILE A 21 -0.43 2.44 3.88
CA ILE A 21 0.72 2.64 3.01
C ILE A 21 1.91 2.02 3.74
N LEU A 22 2.51 1.02 3.10
CA LEU A 22 3.62 0.28 3.69
C LEU A 22 4.92 0.88 3.18
N GLY A 23 5.74 1.38 4.09
CA GLY A 23 7.04 1.90 3.73
C GLY A 23 8.06 0.78 3.69
N CYS A 24 8.55 0.47 2.52
CA CYS A 24 9.57 -0.53 2.31
C CYS A 24 10.92 0.14 2.10
N LEU A 25 11.98 -0.66 1.97
CA LEU A 25 13.32 -0.11 1.91
C LEU A 25 13.51 0.90 0.79
N ASN A 26 13.03 0.57 -0.41
CA ASN A 26 13.25 1.40 -1.59
C ASN A 26 11.96 1.92 -2.23
N HIS A 27 10.82 1.64 -1.63
CA HIS A 27 9.56 1.98 -2.26
C HIS A 27 8.43 1.92 -1.23
N PHE A 28 7.22 2.23 -1.68
CA PHE A 28 6.02 2.12 -0.86
C PHE A 28 5.03 1.20 -1.55
N GLU A 29 4.23 0.52 -0.75
CA GLU A 29 3.15 -0.34 -1.24
C GLU A 29 1.87 0.04 -0.52
N ILE A 30 0.74 -0.41 -1.05
CA ILE A 30 -0.55 -0.14 -0.42
C ILE A 30 -1.21 -1.48 -0.13
N ALA A 31 -1.72 -1.62 1.09
CA ALA A 31 -2.46 -2.81 1.50
C ALA A 31 -3.86 -2.40 1.96
N ILE A 32 -4.85 -3.18 1.57
CA ILE A 32 -6.23 -3.01 1.98
C ILE A 32 -6.69 -4.35 2.50
N ASP A 33 -7.11 -4.39 3.76
CA ASP A 33 -7.52 -5.63 4.42
C ASP A 33 -6.42 -6.68 4.31
N ASN A 34 -5.18 -6.25 4.56
CA ASN A 34 -3.98 -7.10 4.51
C ASN A 34 -3.67 -7.65 3.11
N LYS A 35 -4.28 -7.11 2.07
CA LYS A 35 -4.03 -7.53 0.70
C LYS A 35 -3.39 -6.40 -0.07
N GLN A 36 -2.24 -6.67 -0.65
CA GLN A 36 -1.51 -5.67 -1.42
C GLN A 36 -2.15 -5.47 -2.79
N ILE A 37 -1.98 -4.26 -3.32
CA ILE A 37 -2.52 -3.93 -4.63
C ILE A 37 -1.56 -4.44 -5.71
N ALA A 38 -2.11 -5.14 -6.69
CA ALA A 38 -1.33 -5.67 -7.79
C ALA A 38 -0.92 -4.54 -8.74
N PRO A 39 0.23 -4.69 -9.40
CA PRO A 39 0.64 -3.73 -10.41
C PRO A 39 -0.26 -3.84 -11.64
N GLN A 40 -0.21 -2.81 -12.47
CA GLN A 40 -1.01 -2.80 -13.68
C GLN A 40 -0.61 -3.94 -14.61
N ARG A 41 0.67 -4.28 -14.64
CA ARG A 41 1.17 -5.44 -15.37
C ARG A 41 1.67 -6.48 -14.39
N MET A 42 1.34 -7.72 -14.65
CA MET A 42 1.84 -8.80 -13.83
C MET A 42 3.34 -8.97 -14.04
N THR A 43 4.03 -9.23 -12.95
CA THR A 43 5.47 -9.47 -12.99
C THR A 43 5.75 -10.94 -12.67
N THR A 44 6.97 -11.37 -12.95
CA THR A 44 7.41 -12.73 -12.64
C THR A 44 8.72 -12.63 -11.87
N PRO A 45 8.73 -12.98 -10.58
CA PRO A 45 7.59 -13.41 -9.76
C PRO A 45 6.61 -12.27 -9.50
N PRO A 46 5.39 -12.56 -9.11
CA PRO A 46 4.41 -11.52 -8.81
C PRO A 46 4.86 -10.65 -7.65
N THR A 47 4.77 -9.34 -7.84
CA THR A 47 5.11 -8.39 -6.80
C THR A 47 3.99 -7.37 -6.68
N ALA A 48 3.86 -6.78 -5.50
CA ALA A 48 2.88 -5.73 -5.29
C ALA A 48 3.27 -4.47 -6.07
N ARG A 49 2.26 -3.64 -6.37
CA ARG A 49 2.51 -2.35 -7.02
C ARG A 49 3.41 -1.50 -6.14
N GLN A 50 4.43 -0.92 -6.72
CA GLN A 50 5.41 -0.12 -6.00
C GLN A 50 5.27 1.34 -6.35
N PHE A 51 5.39 2.19 -5.34
CA PHE A 51 5.36 3.64 -5.48
C PHE A 51 6.69 4.18 -4.99
N LYS A 52 7.25 5.13 -5.69
CA LYS A 52 8.56 5.66 -5.33
C LYS A 52 8.53 6.55 -4.10
N THR A 53 7.41 7.22 -3.87
CA THR A 53 7.30 8.15 -2.76
C THR A 53 5.99 7.94 -2.02
N LEU A 54 5.96 8.40 -0.77
CA LEU A 54 4.74 8.39 0.01
C LEU A 54 3.66 9.22 -0.69
N ALA A 55 4.04 10.36 -1.25
CA ALA A 55 3.08 11.21 -1.94
C ALA A 55 2.46 10.52 -3.14
N ALA A 56 3.24 9.72 -3.87
CA ALA A 56 2.71 8.99 -5.00
C ALA A 56 1.69 7.94 -4.56
N ALA A 57 1.98 7.22 -3.48
CA ALA A 57 1.05 6.23 -2.95
C ALA A 57 -0.23 6.90 -2.46
N TYR A 58 -0.10 8.01 -1.77
CA TYR A 58 -1.25 8.76 -1.28
C TYR A 58 -2.10 9.29 -2.43
N SER A 59 -1.46 9.82 -3.46
CA SER A 59 -2.15 10.28 -4.65
C SER A 59 -2.93 9.18 -5.34
N TYR A 60 -2.36 7.99 -5.37
CA TYR A 60 -3.03 6.85 -5.97
C TYR A 60 -4.35 6.57 -5.24
N LEU A 61 -4.32 6.57 -3.91
CA LEU A 61 -5.52 6.36 -3.13
C LEU A 61 -6.56 7.45 -3.39
N ARG A 62 -6.14 8.70 -3.41
CA ARG A 62 -7.06 9.83 -3.58
C ARG A 62 -7.62 9.93 -4.99
N ASN A 63 -6.77 9.79 -5.98
CA ASN A 63 -7.15 10.11 -7.35
C ASN A 63 -7.55 8.89 -8.16
N PHE A 64 -6.89 7.77 -7.95
CA PHE A 64 -7.18 6.57 -8.71
C PHE A 64 -8.27 5.73 -8.06
N LEU A 65 -8.17 5.50 -6.76
CA LEU A 65 -9.18 4.75 -6.02
C LEU A 65 -10.30 5.64 -5.48
N ASN A 66 -10.15 6.94 -5.61
CA ASN A 66 -11.14 7.91 -5.16
C ASN A 66 -11.48 7.76 -3.68
N TYR A 67 -10.48 7.43 -2.87
CA TYR A 67 -10.66 7.23 -1.44
C TYR A 67 -10.37 8.52 -0.70
N ARG A 68 -11.27 8.95 0.18
CA ARG A 68 -11.15 10.21 0.89
C ARG A 68 -11.04 10.08 2.40
N GLY A 69 -10.97 8.86 2.90
CA GLY A 69 -10.91 8.62 4.34
C GLY A 69 -9.51 8.65 4.90
N ASP A 70 -9.38 8.09 6.08
CA ASP A 70 -8.09 8.02 6.78
C ASP A 70 -7.16 7.01 6.13
N VAL A 71 -5.88 7.23 6.29
CA VAL A 71 -4.84 6.35 5.76
C VAL A 71 -3.83 6.09 6.86
N HIS A 72 -3.48 4.83 7.08
CA HIS A 72 -2.41 4.48 8.00
C HIS A 72 -1.10 4.38 7.24
N ILE A 73 -0.01 4.76 7.88
CA ILE A 73 1.32 4.63 7.32
C ILE A 73 2.12 3.74 8.25
N ARG A 74 2.77 2.73 7.67
CA ARG A 74 3.48 1.75 8.44
C ARG A 74 4.82 1.46 7.78
N LEU A 75 5.90 1.50 8.56
CA LEU A 75 7.22 1.13 8.07
C LEU A 75 7.43 -0.34 8.38
N VAL A 76 7.68 -1.14 7.36
CA VAL A 76 7.74 -2.59 7.52
C VAL A 76 9.07 -3.20 7.17
N ASP A 77 9.99 -2.41 6.67
CA ASP A 77 11.23 -2.94 6.18
C ASP A 77 12.35 -2.74 7.16
N GLU A 78 12.08 -2.95 8.41
CA GLU A 78 13.11 -2.79 9.42
C GLU A 78 14.32 -3.62 9.07
N PRO A 79 15.48 -3.02 9.02
CA PRO A 79 16.67 -3.82 8.80
C PRO A 79 16.76 -4.87 9.89
N PRO A 80 17.09 -6.08 9.53
CA PRO A 80 17.19 -7.12 10.54
C PRO A 80 18.24 -6.84 11.59
N THR A 81 19.12 -5.94 11.30
CA THR A 81 20.06 -5.58 12.33
C THR A 81 19.36 -4.69 13.28
N GLY A 82 19.07 -5.09 13.82
CA GLY A 82 18.49 -4.19 14.54
C GLY A 82 19.02 -2.92 14.69
N THR A 83 19.10 -3.05 14.59
CA THR A 83 19.24 -2.24 14.91
C THR A 83 18.75 -1.49 15.39
N GLY A 84 18.59 -1.76 15.60
CA GLY A 84 18.22 -1.20 16.06
C GLY A 84 18.14 -0.39 16.62
N GLU A 85 18.43 -0.43 16.61
CA GLU A 85 18.48 0.15 16.96
C GLU A 85 18.15 1.05 17.36
N THR A 86 18.17 1.07 17.34
CA THR A 86 17.95 1.73 17.51
C THR A 86 17.70 2.49 17.79
N LEU A 87 17.63 2.68 17.91
CA LEU A 87 17.47 3.22 18.06
C LEU A 87 17.32 3.54 18.50
#